data_bae0980f662827cd73f3862df00cc474
#
_entry.id   bae0980f662827cd73f3862df00cc474
#
_cell.length_a   1.000
_cell.length_b   1.000
_cell.length_c   1.000
_cell.angle_alpha   90.00
_cell.angle_beta   90.00
_cell.angle_gamma   90.00
#
_symmetry.space_group_name_H-M   'P 1'
#
loop_
_entity.id
_entity.type
_entity.pdbx_description
1 polymer ?
#
loop_
_entity_poly.entity_id
_entity_poly.type
_entity_poly.pdbx_seq_one_letter_code
_entity_poly.pdbx_strand_id
1 'polypeptide(L)'
;MDLPRPRAAIVVTGSELLTGTISDANGPWLARRLTDLVDALDQVADCALVVTSGGLGPTADDLTVECVARFVGVPVELDPAMHEQVGRIVAEWARLRGNVVDAFLDPALAAGVRKQAMLPVGALALPPVGTAPGLVLRRADGPLIVVLPGPPPELQGMWPAVLDAAPVRELLARVPAAAARSLRFFGLPEPVIAQTLLELDVPPGVEVSTCLRRSELEVDLRPAPGPEFTAAASALADAIVARHPAELVSADGTTTDELLAAALLNRGWFVATAESCTGGLVVARLVDRAGSSAYVAGGTVAYSNEAKTSQLDVPAETLAAYGAVSPQVAQALADGARKRFGAAIAVGITGVAGPDGGTAAKPVGYVCFCVTTDNGVVLARDPVLRGDRAQIRERATDLALHLLLQVARR
;
A
#
# COMPACT_ATOMS: atom_id res chain seq x y z
N MET A 1 -19.85 22.29 -27.92
CA MET A 1 -20.46 20.94 -27.77
C MET A 1 -19.61 20.21 -26.77
N ASP A 2 -20.03 20.22 -25.48
CA ASP A 2 -19.33 19.50 -24.44
C ASP A 2 -19.49 17.99 -24.70
N LEU A 3 -18.38 17.34 -25.03
CA LEU A 3 -18.34 15.88 -25.07
C LEU A 3 -18.58 15.37 -23.64
N PRO A 4 -19.49 14.43 -23.42
CA PRO A 4 -19.71 13.87 -22.09
C PRO A 4 -18.39 13.29 -21.58
N ARG A 5 -18.06 13.59 -20.31
CA ARG A 5 -16.85 13.08 -19.66
C ARG A 5 -16.86 11.55 -19.71
N PRO A 6 -15.78 10.88 -20.13
CA PRO A 6 -15.73 9.44 -20.13
C PRO A 6 -15.87 8.93 -18.67
N ARG A 7 -16.79 7.98 -18.45
CA ARG A 7 -16.99 7.32 -17.16
C ARG A 7 -16.12 6.06 -17.14
N ALA A 8 -15.51 5.77 -16.01
CA ALA A 8 -14.80 4.53 -15.74
C ALA A 8 -15.44 3.83 -14.53
N ALA A 9 -15.50 2.51 -14.58
CA ALA A 9 -15.93 1.71 -13.45
C ALA A 9 -14.91 0.62 -13.14
N ILE A 10 -14.74 0.31 -11.85
CA ILE A 10 -13.93 -0.78 -11.35
C ILE A 10 -14.88 -1.79 -10.73
N VAL A 11 -14.90 -3.00 -11.31
CA VAL A 11 -15.67 -4.12 -10.76
C VAL A 11 -14.68 -5.08 -10.12
N VAL A 12 -14.74 -5.22 -8.81
CA VAL A 12 -13.86 -6.09 -8.03
C VAL A 12 -14.63 -7.36 -7.69
N THR A 13 -14.10 -8.51 -8.10
CA THR A 13 -14.67 -9.83 -7.84
C THR A 13 -13.76 -10.59 -6.88
N GLY A 14 -14.20 -10.73 -5.64
CA GLY A 14 -13.47 -11.41 -4.58
C GLY A 14 -13.97 -10.96 -3.21
N SER A 15 -14.46 -11.88 -2.40
CA SER A 15 -15.08 -11.58 -1.10
C SER A 15 -14.06 -11.19 -0.04
N GLU A 16 -12.81 -11.59 -0.17
CA GLU A 16 -11.71 -11.20 0.70
C GLU A 16 -11.46 -9.69 0.71
N LEU A 17 -11.83 -8.99 -0.36
CA LEU A 17 -11.73 -7.53 -0.46
C LEU A 17 -12.92 -6.80 0.19
N LEU A 18 -14.08 -7.46 0.29
CA LEU A 18 -15.30 -6.88 0.85
C LEU A 18 -15.46 -7.13 2.35
N THR A 19 -14.90 -8.20 2.89
CA THR A 19 -15.13 -8.63 4.29
C THR A 19 -13.89 -8.67 5.17
N GLY A 20 -12.67 -8.58 4.61
CA GLY A 20 -11.42 -8.64 5.39
C GLY A 20 -11.19 -9.97 6.13
N THR A 21 -11.91 -11.03 5.76
CA THR A 21 -11.83 -12.36 6.38
C THR A 21 -11.50 -13.42 5.34
N ILE A 22 -10.35 -14.06 5.49
CA ILE A 22 -9.95 -15.20 4.68
C ILE A 22 -10.70 -16.44 5.19
N SER A 23 -11.76 -16.87 4.52
CA SER A 23 -12.29 -18.23 4.60
C SER A 23 -13.07 -18.57 3.35
N ASP A 24 -12.84 -19.79 2.85
CA ASP A 24 -13.29 -20.36 1.58
C ASP A 24 -14.81 -20.67 1.55
N ALA A 25 -15.65 -19.67 1.81
CA ALA A 25 -17.10 -19.79 1.70
C ALA A 25 -17.66 -19.31 0.33
N ASN A 26 -16.81 -19.00 -0.64
CA ASN A 26 -17.18 -18.17 -1.78
C ASN A 26 -17.52 -18.94 -3.05
N GLY A 27 -16.97 -20.13 -3.28
CA GLY A 27 -17.21 -20.90 -4.49
C GLY A 27 -18.69 -21.17 -4.77
N PRO A 28 -19.48 -21.73 -3.82
CA PRO A 28 -20.90 -21.98 -4.03
C PRO A 28 -21.77 -20.72 -4.09
N TRP A 29 -21.30 -19.61 -3.54
CA TRP A 29 -22.01 -18.33 -3.52
C TRP A 29 -21.86 -17.59 -4.84
N LEU A 30 -20.63 -17.53 -5.39
CA LEU A 30 -20.32 -16.91 -6.69
C LEU A 30 -20.94 -17.69 -7.85
N ALA A 31 -20.89 -19.02 -7.81
CA ALA A 31 -21.52 -19.85 -8.84
C ALA A 31 -23.05 -19.61 -8.98
N ARG A 32 -23.70 -19.21 -7.88
CA ARG A 32 -25.12 -18.81 -7.87
C ARG A 32 -25.36 -17.38 -8.34
N ARG A 33 -24.31 -16.55 -8.51
CA ARG A 33 -24.37 -15.12 -8.83
C ARG A 33 -23.63 -14.75 -10.12
N LEU A 34 -23.44 -15.72 -11.01
CA LEU A 34 -22.93 -15.46 -12.36
C LEU A 34 -23.73 -14.39 -13.09
N THR A 35 -25.03 -14.35 -12.84
CA THR A 35 -25.95 -13.33 -13.31
C THR A 35 -25.55 -11.96 -12.78
N ASP A 36 -25.14 -11.87 -11.52
CA ASP A 36 -24.82 -10.60 -10.86
C ASP A 36 -23.60 -9.91 -11.48
N LEU A 37 -22.57 -10.66 -11.94
CA LEU A 37 -21.41 -10.05 -12.60
C LEU A 37 -21.76 -9.56 -14.01
N VAL A 38 -22.53 -10.28 -14.78
CA VAL A 38 -22.98 -9.83 -16.10
C VAL A 38 -23.92 -8.64 -15.95
N ASP A 39 -24.85 -8.69 -14.99
CA ASP A 39 -25.73 -7.55 -14.68
C ASP A 39 -24.96 -6.33 -14.24
N ALA A 40 -23.89 -6.51 -13.43
CA ALA A 40 -23.01 -5.40 -13.03
C ALA A 40 -22.26 -4.81 -14.24
N LEU A 41 -21.80 -5.64 -15.17
CA LEU A 41 -21.17 -5.19 -16.41
C LEU A 41 -22.17 -4.46 -17.32
N ASP A 42 -23.42 -4.91 -17.38
CA ASP A 42 -24.47 -4.22 -18.13
C ASP A 42 -24.80 -2.81 -17.55
N GLN A 43 -24.73 -2.65 -16.23
CA GLN A 43 -24.91 -1.33 -15.57
C GLN A 43 -23.80 -0.33 -15.88
N VAL A 44 -22.63 -0.80 -16.28
CA VAL A 44 -21.47 0.04 -16.63
C VAL A 44 -21.13 0.01 -18.13
N ALA A 45 -22.09 -0.48 -18.95
CA ALA A 45 -21.91 -0.61 -20.38
C ALA A 45 -21.71 0.73 -21.11
N ASP A 46 -22.12 1.84 -20.51
CA ASP A 46 -21.95 3.22 -21.00
C ASP A 46 -20.59 3.82 -20.60
N CYS A 47 -19.79 3.13 -19.79
CA CYS A 47 -18.44 3.59 -19.42
C CYS A 47 -17.48 3.48 -20.59
N ALA A 48 -16.45 4.34 -20.61
CA ALA A 48 -15.37 4.25 -21.58
C ALA A 48 -14.37 3.13 -21.24
N LEU A 49 -14.20 2.85 -19.95
CA LEU A 49 -13.28 1.85 -19.39
C LEU A 49 -13.94 1.11 -18.22
N VAL A 50 -13.84 -0.19 -18.22
CA VAL A 50 -14.20 -1.06 -17.10
C VAL A 50 -12.98 -1.87 -16.70
N VAL A 51 -12.64 -1.88 -15.42
CA VAL A 51 -11.56 -2.71 -14.88
C VAL A 51 -12.17 -3.72 -13.92
N THR A 52 -11.89 -5.00 -14.12
CA THR A 52 -12.25 -6.08 -13.19
C THR A 52 -11.00 -6.63 -12.52
N SER A 53 -11.12 -7.11 -11.29
CA SER A 53 -10.03 -7.72 -10.54
C SER A 53 -10.52 -9.00 -9.86
N GLY A 54 -9.80 -10.11 -10.09
CA GLY A 54 -10.09 -11.43 -9.52
C GLY A 54 -10.87 -12.36 -10.46
N GLY A 55 -11.06 -13.61 -10.00
CA GLY A 55 -11.77 -14.65 -10.73
C GLY A 55 -11.06 -15.16 -11.98
N LEU A 56 -9.71 -15.15 -11.99
CA LEU A 56 -8.84 -15.64 -13.08
C LEU A 56 -8.07 -16.91 -12.69
N GLY A 57 -8.36 -17.49 -11.55
CA GLY A 57 -7.69 -18.69 -11.07
C GLY A 57 -8.10 -19.97 -11.81
N PRO A 58 -7.51 -21.11 -11.41
CA PRO A 58 -7.77 -22.39 -12.04
C PRO A 58 -9.03 -23.10 -11.50
N THR A 59 -9.72 -22.54 -10.51
CA THR A 59 -10.83 -23.20 -9.81
C THR A 59 -12.18 -22.97 -10.49
N ALA A 60 -13.18 -23.76 -10.14
CA ALA A 60 -14.48 -23.73 -10.82
C ALA A 60 -15.28 -22.43 -10.57
N ASP A 61 -14.96 -21.71 -9.53
CA ASP A 61 -15.53 -20.42 -9.14
C ASP A 61 -14.87 -19.20 -9.81
N ASP A 62 -13.74 -19.40 -10.48
CA ASP A 62 -13.09 -18.37 -11.28
C ASP A 62 -13.79 -18.22 -12.64
N LEU A 63 -14.74 -17.31 -12.74
CA LEU A 63 -15.67 -17.20 -13.87
C LEU A 63 -15.58 -15.85 -14.60
N THR A 64 -14.63 -14.99 -14.24
CA THR A 64 -14.54 -13.61 -14.77
C THR A 64 -14.33 -13.61 -16.28
N VAL A 65 -13.50 -14.53 -16.82
CA VAL A 65 -13.21 -14.64 -18.25
C VAL A 65 -14.48 -14.96 -19.03
N GLU A 66 -15.23 -15.96 -18.58
CA GLU A 66 -16.48 -16.40 -19.22
C GLU A 66 -17.57 -15.33 -19.14
N CYS A 67 -17.69 -14.64 -18.00
CA CYS A 67 -18.64 -13.54 -17.83
C CYS A 67 -18.34 -12.37 -18.75
N VAL A 68 -17.06 -11.97 -18.84
CA VAL A 68 -16.63 -10.89 -19.74
C VAL A 68 -16.81 -11.29 -21.20
N ALA A 69 -16.45 -12.52 -21.60
CA ALA A 69 -16.66 -13.02 -22.95
C ALA A 69 -18.15 -12.98 -23.33
N ARG A 70 -19.03 -13.43 -22.42
CA ARG A 70 -20.49 -13.37 -22.60
C ARG A 70 -21.01 -11.94 -22.71
N PHE A 71 -20.53 -11.01 -21.87
CA PHE A 71 -20.91 -9.59 -21.92
C PHE A 71 -20.49 -8.94 -23.25
N VAL A 72 -19.32 -9.30 -23.79
CA VAL A 72 -18.81 -8.80 -25.07
C VAL A 72 -19.50 -9.50 -26.26
N GLY A 73 -20.01 -10.71 -26.08
CA GLY A 73 -20.65 -11.51 -27.10
C GLY A 73 -19.68 -12.32 -27.97
N VAL A 74 -18.53 -12.74 -27.40
CA VAL A 74 -17.51 -13.52 -28.11
C VAL A 74 -17.30 -14.89 -27.45
N PRO A 75 -16.88 -15.93 -28.20
CA PRO A 75 -16.53 -17.22 -27.62
C PRO A 75 -15.21 -17.14 -26.84
N VAL A 76 -15.01 -18.14 -25.96
CA VAL A 76 -13.74 -18.35 -25.24
C VAL A 76 -13.02 -19.52 -25.90
N GLU A 77 -11.78 -19.33 -26.29
CA GLU A 77 -10.95 -20.33 -26.97
C GLU A 77 -9.61 -20.52 -26.25
N LEU A 78 -8.99 -21.68 -26.44
CA LEU A 78 -7.67 -21.95 -25.93
C LEU A 78 -6.62 -21.12 -26.69
N ASP A 79 -5.86 -20.30 -25.98
CA ASP A 79 -4.67 -19.64 -26.52
C ASP A 79 -3.44 -20.55 -26.30
N PRO A 80 -2.84 -21.09 -27.40
CA PRO A 80 -1.72 -22.03 -27.27
C PRO A 80 -0.47 -21.40 -26.66
N ALA A 81 -0.19 -20.12 -26.92
CA ALA A 81 0.98 -19.44 -26.39
C ALA A 81 0.82 -19.21 -24.88
N MET A 82 -0.38 -18.79 -24.44
CA MET A 82 -0.70 -18.63 -23.04
C MET A 82 -0.70 -19.97 -22.31
N HIS A 83 -1.22 -21.02 -22.92
CA HIS A 83 -1.18 -22.38 -22.37
C HIS A 83 0.24 -22.85 -22.08
N GLU A 84 1.17 -22.63 -23.02
CA GLU A 84 2.58 -22.95 -22.81
C GLU A 84 3.20 -22.07 -21.71
N GLN A 85 2.90 -20.76 -21.70
CA GLN A 85 3.46 -19.83 -20.73
C GLN A 85 3.00 -20.15 -19.30
N VAL A 86 1.69 -20.34 -19.08
CA VAL A 86 1.13 -20.70 -17.77
C VAL A 86 1.67 -22.06 -17.32
N GLY A 87 1.76 -23.03 -18.22
CA GLY A 87 2.32 -24.35 -17.92
C GLY A 87 3.76 -24.28 -17.44
N ARG A 88 4.61 -23.45 -18.07
CA ARG A 88 6.00 -23.22 -17.62
C ARG A 88 6.05 -22.60 -16.22
N ILE A 89 5.22 -21.61 -15.94
CA ILE A 89 5.17 -20.95 -14.62
C ILE A 89 4.75 -21.96 -13.54
N VAL A 90 3.68 -22.74 -13.80
CA VAL A 90 3.19 -23.76 -12.85
C VAL A 90 4.26 -24.82 -12.59
N ALA A 91 4.96 -25.29 -13.62
CA ALA A 91 6.04 -26.27 -13.49
C ALA A 91 7.21 -25.70 -12.68
N GLU A 92 7.59 -24.45 -12.89
CA GLU A 92 8.65 -23.80 -12.11
C GLU A 92 8.25 -23.63 -10.63
N TRP A 93 7.03 -23.22 -10.34
CA TRP A 93 6.54 -23.14 -8.96
C TRP A 93 6.49 -24.50 -8.26
N ALA A 94 6.09 -25.56 -8.98
CA ALA A 94 6.14 -26.91 -8.44
C ALA A 94 7.57 -27.31 -8.08
N ARG A 95 8.52 -27.04 -8.96
CA ARG A 95 9.95 -27.31 -8.73
C ARG A 95 10.52 -26.56 -7.52
N LEU A 96 10.17 -25.27 -7.36
CA LEU A 96 10.62 -24.46 -6.21
C LEU A 96 10.08 -24.97 -4.87
N ARG A 97 8.94 -25.68 -4.88
CA ARG A 97 8.35 -26.34 -3.70
C ARG A 97 8.88 -27.77 -3.47
N GLY A 98 9.90 -28.20 -4.22
CA GLY A 98 10.46 -29.55 -4.11
C GLY A 98 9.67 -30.64 -4.81
N ASN A 99 8.65 -30.28 -5.60
CA ASN A 99 7.86 -31.20 -6.38
C ASN A 99 8.35 -31.22 -7.83
N VAL A 100 8.80 -32.38 -8.30
CA VAL A 100 9.08 -32.58 -9.72
C VAL A 100 7.80 -33.06 -10.38
N VAL A 101 6.98 -32.12 -10.84
CA VAL A 101 5.70 -32.41 -11.50
C VAL A 101 5.70 -31.78 -12.88
N ASP A 102 5.32 -32.59 -13.87
CA ASP A 102 5.03 -32.06 -15.20
C ASP A 102 3.63 -31.45 -15.19
N ALA A 103 3.55 -30.12 -15.31
CA ALA A 103 2.30 -29.37 -15.28
C ALA A 103 1.31 -29.75 -16.40
N PHE A 104 1.79 -30.43 -17.44
CA PHE A 104 0.97 -30.91 -18.56
C PHE A 104 0.55 -32.38 -18.42
N LEU A 105 1.25 -33.16 -17.61
CA LEU A 105 0.96 -34.58 -17.40
C LEU A 105 0.14 -34.85 -16.14
N ASP A 106 0.23 -34.00 -15.11
CA ASP A 106 -0.63 -34.08 -13.94
C ASP A 106 -2.04 -33.59 -14.31
N PRO A 107 -3.09 -34.46 -14.24
CA PRO A 107 -4.43 -34.09 -14.73
C PRO A 107 -5.02 -32.86 -14.02
N ALA A 108 -4.74 -32.67 -12.73
CA ALA A 108 -5.27 -31.52 -11.97
C ALA A 108 -4.58 -30.21 -12.36
N LEU A 109 -3.25 -30.25 -12.51
CA LEU A 109 -2.49 -29.10 -12.96
C LEU A 109 -2.79 -28.75 -14.41
N ALA A 110 -2.86 -29.77 -15.30
CA ALA A 110 -3.17 -29.58 -16.71
C ALA A 110 -4.56 -28.96 -16.93
N ALA A 111 -5.56 -29.36 -16.14
CA ALA A 111 -6.89 -28.76 -16.18
C ALA A 111 -6.86 -27.27 -15.79
N GLY A 112 -6.12 -26.93 -14.73
CA GLY A 112 -5.94 -25.54 -14.28
C GLY A 112 -5.18 -24.69 -15.29
N VAL A 113 -4.07 -25.19 -15.85
CA VAL A 113 -3.28 -24.52 -16.90
C VAL A 113 -4.17 -24.29 -18.13
N ARG A 114 -4.93 -25.30 -18.55
CA ARG A 114 -5.85 -25.16 -19.67
C ARG A 114 -6.92 -24.10 -19.40
N LYS A 115 -7.53 -24.10 -18.21
CA LYS A 115 -8.57 -23.13 -17.84
C LYS A 115 -8.03 -21.70 -17.88
N GLN A 116 -6.86 -21.43 -17.31
CA GLN A 116 -6.25 -20.12 -17.30
C GLN A 116 -5.78 -19.63 -18.68
N ALA A 117 -5.63 -20.54 -19.63
CA ALA A 117 -5.29 -20.24 -21.01
C ALA A 117 -6.52 -20.11 -21.94
N MET A 118 -7.73 -20.28 -21.40
CA MET A 118 -8.97 -20.03 -22.13
C MET A 118 -9.23 -18.52 -22.19
N LEU A 119 -9.14 -17.92 -23.37
CA LEU A 119 -9.25 -16.47 -23.56
C LEU A 119 -10.41 -16.11 -24.47
N PRO A 120 -11.08 -14.95 -24.26
CA PRO A 120 -12.09 -14.45 -25.19
C PRO A 120 -11.46 -14.13 -26.55
N VAL A 121 -12.11 -14.54 -27.62
CA VAL A 121 -11.64 -14.25 -28.98
C VAL A 121 -11.50 -12.75 -29.20
N GLY A 122 -10.34 -12.32 -29.71
CA GLY A 122 -10.02 -10.91 -29.92
C GLY A 122 -9.48 -10.17 -28.70
N ALA A 123 -9.35 -10.83 -27.56
CA ALA A 123 -8.70 -10.23 -26.39
C ALA A 123 -7.20 -10.11 -26.60
N LEU A 124 -6.63 -8.99 -26.15
CA LEU A 124 -5.20 -8.83 -25.99
C LEU A 124 -4.80 -9.44 -24.64
N ALA A 125 -4.06 -10.54 -24.65
CA ALA A 125 -3.55 -11.16 -23.45
C ALA A 125 -2.38 -10.34 -22.87
N LEU A 126 -2.41 -10.13 -21.55
CA LEU A 126 -1.31 -9.53 -20.80
C LEU A 126 -0.50 -10.63 -20.10
N PRO A 127 0.84 -10.58 -20.14
CA PRO A 127 1.68 -11.59 -19.53
C PRO A 127 1.36 -11.77 -18.05
N PRO A 128 1.22 -13.01 -17.54
CA PRO A 128 0.98 -13.27 -16.13
C PRO A 128 2.19 -12.86 -15.27
N VAL A 129 1.90 -12.25 -14.11
CA VAL A 129 2.87 -11.99 -13.04
C VAL A 129 2.89 -13.19 -12.07
N GLY A 130 1.72 -13.73 -11.77
CA GLY A 130 1.54 -15.04 -11.12
C GLY A 130 1.29 -16.12 -12.17
N THR A 131 0.19 -16.87 -12.06
CA THR A 131 -0.24 -17.86 -13.05
C THR A 131 -1.33 -17.36 -13.97
N ALA A 132 -2.14 -16.41 -13.52
CA ALA A 132 -3.28 -15.90 -14.27
C ALA A 132 -2.88 -14.77 -15.23
N PRO A 133 -3.18 -14.85 -16.54
CA PRO A 133 -3.00 -13.76 -17.48
C PRO A 133 -4.03 -12.67 -17.24
N GLY A 134 -3.65 -11.41 -17.52
CA GLY A 134 -4.62 -10.34 -17.67
C GLY A 134 -5.14 -10.25 -19.09
N LEU A 135 -6.21 -9.50 -19.30
CA LEU A 135 -6.85 -9.33 -20.61
C LEU A 135 -7.22 -7.88 -20.85
N VAL A 136 -7.11 -7.44 -22.10
CA VAL A 136 -7.73 -6.21 -22.60
C VAL A 136 -8.64 -6.56 -23.77
N LEU A 137 -9.89 -6.19 -23.66
CA LEU A 137 -10.93 -6.55 -24.63
C LEU A 137 -11.88 -5.38 -24.84
N ARG A 138 -12.33 -5.14 -26.06
CA ARG A 138 -13.30 -4.08 -26.38
C ARG A 138 -14.64 -4.69 -26.78
N ARG A 139 -15.73 -4.21 -26.18
CA ARG A 139 -17.07 -4.44 -26.68
C ARG A 139 -17.31 -3.56 -27.90
N ALA A 140 -17.96 -4.07 -28.95
CA ALA A 140 -18.11 -3.36 -30.23
C ALA A 140 -18.72 -1.95 -30.06
N ASP A 141 -19.80 -1.84 -29.29
CA ASP A 141 -20.50 -0.57 -29.01
C ASP A 141 -20.48 -0.25 -27.49
N GLY A 142 -19.37 -0.53 -26.82
CA GLY A 142 -19.27 -0.40 -25.37
C GLY A 142 -17.86 -0.12 -24.83
N PRO A 143 -17.63 -0.42 -23.55
CA PRO A 143 -16.40 -0.10 -22.88
C PRO A 143 -15.21 -0.89 -23.41
N LEU A 144 -14.02 -0.31 -23.18
CA LEU A 144 -12.79 -1.09 -23.09
C LEU A 144 -12.77 -1.81 -21.73
N ILE A 145 -12.53 -3.10 -21.72
CA ILE A 145 -12.53 -3.93 -20.53
C ILE A 145 -11.10 -4.39 -20.27
N VAL A 146 -10.63 -4.18 -19.05
CA VAL A 146 -9.36 -4.68 -18.55
C VAL A 146 -9.66 -5.68 -17.43
N VAL A 147 -9.17 -6.89 -17.56
CA VAL A 147 -9.35 -7.97 -16.60
C VAL A 147 -8.02 -8.27 -15.94
N LEU A 148 -7.95 -8.20 -14.62
CA LEU A 148 -6.72 -8.34 -13.83
C LEU A 148 -6.85 -9.39 -12.73
N PRO A 149 -5.75 -10.02 -12.30
CA PRO A 149 -5.76 -10.95 -11.17
C PRO A 149 -6.17 -10.26 -9.86
N GLY A 150 -6.67 -11.05 -8.89
CA GLY A 150 -7.10 -10.57 -7.58
C GLY A 150 -5.96 -10.19 -6.63
N PRO A 151 -4.89 -10.98 -6.50
CA PRO A 151 -3.80 -10.68 -5.57
C PRO A 151 -3.14 -9.33 -5.90
N PRO A 152 -3.05 -8.39 -4.93
CA PRO A 152 -2.52 -7.05 -5.17
C PRO A 152 -1.12 -7.02 -5.80
N PRO A 153 -0.15 -7.88 -5.41
CA PRO A 153 1.16 -7.88 -6.06
C PRO A 153 1.13 -8.26 -7.55
N GLU A 154 0.23 -9.18 -7.93
CA GLU A 154 0.06 -9.59 -9.33
C GLU A 154 -0.59 -8.48 -10.16
N LEU A 155 -1.67 -7.88 -9.64
CA LEU A 155 -2.36 -6.76 -10.26
C LEU A 155 -1.41 -5.58 -10.45
N GLN A 156 -0.71 -5.17 -9.39
CA GLN A 156 0.22 -4.04 -9.43
C GLN A 156 1.39 -4.30 -10.39
N GLY A 157 1.94 -5.52 -10.37
CA GLY A 157 3.01 -5.94 -11.28
C GLY A 157 2.57 -5.97 -12.76
N MET A 158 1.29 -6.23 -13.04
CA MET A 158 0.72 -6.26 -14.39
C MET A 158 0.30 -4.88 -14.89
N TRP A 159 0.07 -3.90 -14.01
CA TRP A 159 -0.45 -2.58 -14.35
C TRP A 159 0.38 -1.83 -15.41
N PRO A 160 1.73 -1.85 -15.40
CA PRO A 160 2.51 -1.25 -16.49
C PRO A 160 2.16 -1.80 -17.86
N ALA A 161 1.97 -3.13 -17.99
CA ALA A 161 1.57 -3.75 -19.25
C ALA A 161 0.15 -3.33 -19.71
N VAL A 162 -0.75 -3.05 -18.75
CA VAL A 162 -2.07 -2.46 -19.06
C VAL A 162 -1.90 -1.08 -19.70
N LEU A 163 -1.08 -0.22 -19.09
CA LEU A 163 -0.84 1.14 -19.60
C LEU A 163 -0.16 1.14 -20.97
N ASP A 164 0.69 0.14 -21.25
CA ASP A 164 1.37 -0.04 -22.53
C ASP A 164 0.48 -0.65 -23.61
N ALA A 165 -0.66 -1.25 -23.25
CA ALA A 165 -1.59 -1.82 -24.20
C ALA A 165 -2.17 -0.74 -25.13
N ALA A 166 -2.05 -0.92 -26.46
CA ALA A 166 -2.46 0.10 -27.43
C ALA A 166 -3.90 0.60 -27.25
N PRO A 167 -4.92 -0.27 -27.01
CA PRO A 167 -6.29 0.21 -26.80
C PRO A 167 -6.46 1.08 -25.54
N VAL A 168 -5.66 0.81 -24.50
CA VAL A 168 -5.67 1.60 -23.24
C VAL A 168 -4.99 2.94 -23.48
N ARG A 169 -3.81 2.95 -24.11
CA ARG A 169 -3.11 4.20 -24.45
C ARG A 169 -3.96 5.12 -25.31
N GLU A 170 -4.61 4.59 -26.35
CA GLU A 170 -5.51 5.35 -27.21
C GLU A 170 -6.67 5.96 -26.46
N LEU A 171 -7.24 5.22 -25.49
CA LEU A 171 -8.31 5.71 -24.64
C LEU A 171 -7.81 6.82 -23.71
N LEU A 172 -6.70 6.59 -23.02
CA LEU A 172 -6.10 7.55 -22.09
C LEU A 172 -5.60 8.83 -22.78
N ALA A 173 -5.10 8.72 -24.02
CA ALA A 173 -4.70 9.88 -24.81
C ALA A 173 -5.85 10.86 -25.12
N ARG A 174 -7.11 10.40 -25.02
CA ARG A 174 -8.30 11.26 -25.18
C ARG A 174 -8.66 12.02 -23.89
N VAL A 175 -8.07 11.64 -22.76
CA VAL A 175 -8.26 12.32 -21.49
C VAL A 175 -7.07 13.26 -21.29
N PRO A 176 -7.28 14.58 -21.25
CA PRO A 176 -6.20 15.50 -20.93
C PRO A 176 -5.60 15.12 -19.56
N ALA A 177 -4.29 14.95 -19.53
CA ALA A 177 -3.60 14.70 -18.26
C ALA A 177 -3.74 15.96 -17.39
N ALA A 178 -4.69 15.94 -16.47
CA ALA A 178 -4.76 16.94 -15.42
C ALA A 178 -3.69 16.59 -14.39
N ALA A 179 -2.73 17.48 -14.16
CA ALA A 179 -1.72 17.28 -13.13
C ALA A 179 -2.39 17.34 -11.76
N ALA A 180 -2.76 16.18 -11.21
CA ALA A 180 -3.23 16.08 -9.83
C ALA A 180 -2.10 16.49 -8.88
N ARG A 181 -2.44 17.21 -7.81
CA ARG A 181 -1.51 17.46 -6.70
C ARG A 181 -1.94 16.65 -5.50
N SER A 182 -0.99 15.95 -4.90
CA SER A 182 -1.20 15.19 -3.67
C SER A 182 -0.40 15.84 -2.54
N LEU A 183 -1.06 16.14 -1.44
CA LEU A 183 -0.46 16.67 -0.23
C LEU A 183 -0.51 15.59 0.85
N ARG A 184 0.55 15.47 1.65
CA ARG A 184 0.58 14.54 2.78
C ARG A 184 0.83 15.28 4.08
N PHE A 185 0.02 14.96 5.09
CA PHE A 185 0.12 15.55 6.42
C PHE A 185 0.20 14.47 7.48
N PHE A 186 1.02 14.67 8.50
CA PHE A 186 1.06 13.79 9.67
C PHE A 186 0.56 14.52 10.91
N GLY A 187 -0.40 13.87 11.63
CA GLY A 187 -0.98 14.46 12.83
C GLY A 187 -2.08 15.50 12.58
N LEU A 188 -2.45 15.75 11.31
CA LEU A 188 -3.57 16.61 10.94
C LEU A 188 -4.88 15.79 10.95
N PRO A 189 -5.85 16.08 11.83
CA PRO A 189 -7.12 15.37 11.84
C PRO A 189 -7.97 15.69 10.60
N GLU A 190 -8.67 14.68 10.06
CA GLU A 190 -9.55 14.85 8.90
C GLU A 190 -10.63 15.95 9.08
N PRO A 191 -11.27 16.13 10.25
CA PRO A 191 -12.21 17.26 10.45
C PRO A 191 -11.55 18.63 10.33
N VAL A 192 -10.26 18.76 10.64
CA VAL A 192 -9.53 20.03 10.53
C VAL A 192 -9.29 20.39 9.07
N ILE A 193 -8.88 19.43 8.23
CA ILE A 193 -8.75 19.68 6.80
C ILE A 193 -10.12 19.95 6.14
N ALA A 194 -11.16 19.23 6.57
CA ALA A 194 -12.52 19.50 6.07
C ALA A 194 -12.96 20.93 6.36
N GLN A 195 -12.69 21.46 7.57
CA GLN A 195 -12.96 22.85 7.91
C GLN A 195 -12.10 23.81 7.08
N THR A 196 -10.84 23.50 6.88
CA THR A 196 -9.94 24.30 6.02
C THR A 196 -10.45 24.41 4.59
N LEU A 197 -10.95 23.29 4.02
CA LEU A 197 -11.52 23.27 2.67
C LEU A 197 -12.80 24.10 2.56
N LEU A 198 -13.64 24.08 3.61
CA LEU A 198 -14.84 24.94 3.68
C LEU A 198 -14.47 26.43 3.72
N GLU A 199 -13.44 26.80 4.47
CA GLU A 199 -12.99 28.19 4.61
C GLU A 199 -12.27 28.73 3.37
N LEU A 200 -11.57 27.85 2.63
CA LEU A 200 -10.85 28.21 1.41
C LEU A 200 -11.75 28.25 0.18
N ASP A 201 -13.00 27.78 0.29
CA ASP A 201 -13.99 27.72 -0.80
C ASP A 201 -13.41 27.02 -2.04
N VAL A 202 -13.53 25.69 -2.08
CA VAL A 202 -12.95 24.87 -3.14
C VAL A 202 -13.40 25.36 -4.52
N PRO A 203 -12.49 25.78 -5.41
CA PRO A 203 -12.84 26.37 -6.68
C PRO A 203 -13.64 25.38 -7.57
N PRO A 204 -14.64 25.88 -8.33
CA PRO A 204 -15.33 25.07 -9.33
C PRO A 204 -14.34 24.39 -10.28
N GLY A 205 -14.56 23.11 -10.56
CA GLY A 205 -13.68 22.33 -11.43
C GLY A 205 -12.42 21.76 -10.74
N VAL A 206 -12.31 21.91 -9.41
CA VAL A 206 -11.31 21.20 -8.61
C VAL A 206 -12.01 20.17 -7.73
N GLU A 207 -11.72 18.90 -7.92
CA GLU A 207 -12.17 17.83 -7.04
C GLU A 207 -11.13 17.59 -5.95
N VAL A 208 -11.55 17.52 -4.69
CA VAL A 208 -10.68 17.24 -3.55
C VAL A 208 -11.14 15.94 -2.90
N SER A 209 -10.22 15.02 -2.70
CA SER A 209 -10.44 13.80 -1.93
C SER A 209 -9.43 13.67 -0.81
N THR A 210 -9.86 13.09 0.32
CA THR A 210 -9.01 12.83 1.48
C THR A 210 -8.97 11.34 1.79
N CYS A 211 -7.81 10.84 2.20
CA CYS A 211 -7.63 9.46 2.61
C CYS A 211 -6.59 9.38 3.73
N LEU A 212 -6.92 8.64 4.80
CA LEU A 212 -5.95 8.36 5.87
C LEU A 212 -5.21 7.05 5.56
N ARG A 213 -3.89 7.14 5.35
CA ARG A 213 -3.04 5.97 5.10
C ARG A 213 -1.80 6.03 5.97
N ARG A 214 -1.51 4.96 6.72
CA ARG A 214 -0.34 4.87 7.60
C ARG A 214 -0.17 6.12 8.46
N SER A 215 -1.25 6.52 9.14
CA SER A 215 -1.33 7.72 9.99
C SER A 215 -1.03 9.05 9.27
N GLU A 216 -0.89 9.07 7.95
CA GLU A 216 -0.80 10.28 7.13
C GLU A 216 -2.16 10.58 6.49
N LEU A 217 -2.57 11.83 6.55
CA LEU A 217 -3.70 12.34 5.79
C LEU A 217 -3.22 12.76 4.40
N GLU A 218 -3.68 12.06 3.39
CA GLU A 218 -3.47 12.35 1.98
C GLU A 218 -4.62 13.21 1.48
N VAL A 219 -4.28 14.32 0.81
CA VAL A 219 -5.24 15.25 0.22
C VAL A 219 -4.92 15.38 -1.26
N ASP A 220 -5.75 14.78 -2.09
CA ASP A 220 -5.60 14.81 -3.54
C ASP A 220 -6.49 15.90 -4.14
N LEU A 221 -5.87 16.78 -4.92
CA LEU A 221 -6.54 17.82 -5.68
C LEU A 221 -6.48 17.46 -7.16
N ARG A 222 -7.63 17.23 -7.76
CA ARG A 222 -7.78 16.86 -9.18
C ARG A 222 -8.49 17.97 -9.94
N PRO A 223 -7.77 18.74 -10.75
CA PRO A 223 -8.40 19.76 -11.59
C PRO A 223 -9.18 19.10 -12.74
N ALA A 224 -10.27 19.73 -13.15
CA ALA A 224 -10.88 19.48 -14.44
C ALA A 224 -9.88 19.83 -15.58
N PRO A 225 -10.08 19.31 -16.79
CA PRO A 225 -9.24 19.69 -17.92
C PRO A 225 -9.31 21.20 -18.19
N GLY A 226 -8.15 21.85 -18.24
CA GLY A 226 -8.00 23.28 -18.52
C GLY A 226 -6.89 23.92 -17.67
N PRO A 227 -6.12 24.86 -18.24
CA PRO A 227 -5.04 25.53 -17.52
C PRO A 227 -5.55 26.35 -16.32
N GLU A 228 -6.75 26.91 -16.40
CA GLU A 228 -7.41 27.66 -15.32
C GLU A 228 -7.70 26.78 -14.11
N PHE A 229 -8.17 25.55 -14.32
CA PHE A 229 -8.44 24.60 -13.23
C PHE A 229 -7.15 24.07 -12.62
N THR A 230 -6.11 23.85 -13.43
CA THR A 230 -4.78 23.46 -12.94
C THR A 230 -4.18 24.55 -12.07
N ALA A 231 -4.30 25.82 -12.48
CA ALA A 231 -3.85 26.96 -11.68
C ALA A 231 -4.65 27.10 -10.37
N ALA A 232 -5.99 26.92 -10.43
CA ALA A 232 -6.85 26.96 -9.25
C ALA A 232 -6.52 25.84 -8.25
N ALA A 233 -6.30 24.60 -8.72
CA ALA A 233 -5.89 23.48 -7.87
C ALA A 233 -4.52 23.74 -7.24
N SER A 234 -3.57 24.32 -7.97
CA SER A 234 -2.26 24.68 -7.43
C SER A 234 -2.38 25.76 -6.35
N ALA A 235 -3.15 26.82 -6.58
CA ALA A 235 -3.36 27.87 -5.60
C ALA A 235 -4.06 27.35 -4.33
N LEU A 236 -5.05 26.46 -4.48
CA LEU A 236 -5.72 25.81 -3.34
C LEU A 236 -4.73 24.94 -2.55
N ALA A 237 -3.90 24.13 -3.23
CA ALA A 237 -2.89 23.31 -2.58
C ALA A 237 -1.91 24.16 -1.77
N ASP A 238 -1.43 25.27 -2.35
CA ASP A 238 -0.49 26.19 -1.68
C ASP A 238 -1.15 26.88 -0.47
N ALA A 239 -2.43 27.21 -0.56
CA ALA A 239 -3.20 27.76 0.56
C ALA A 239 -3.41 26.74 1.70
N ILE A 240 -3.65 25.46 1.38
CA ILE A 240 -3.73 24.38 2.37
C ILE A 240 -2.38 24.21 3.08
N VAL A 241 -1.29 24.14 2.32
CA VAL A 241 0.07 24.02 2.86
C VAL A 241 0.41 25.19 3.78
N ALA A 242 0.05 26.41 3.40
CA ALA A 242 0.28 27.60 4.21
C ALA A 242 -0.50 27.59 5.55
N ARG A 243 -1.65 26.91 5.61
CA ARG A 243 -2.45 26.75 6.83
C ARG A 243 -1.89 25.68 7.79
N HIS A 244 -1.23 24.65 7.27
CA HIS A 244 -0.80 23.47 8.03
C HIS A 244 0.69 23.15 7.81
N PRO A 245 1.60 24.12 7.97
CA PRO A 245 3.03 23.90 7.68
C PRO A 245 3.71 22.97 8.69
N ALA A 246 3.18 22.86 9.91
CA ALA A 246 3.74 22.03 10.97
C ALA A 246 3.47 20.55 10.76
N GLU A 247 2.34 20.21 10.15
CA GLU A 247 1.88 18.86 9.88
C GLU A 247 2.31 18.37 8.48
N LEU A 248 2.78 19.27 7.62
CA LEU A 248 3.13 18.93 6.23
C LEU A 248 4.30 17.95 6.16
N VAL A 249 4.07 16.83 5.50
CA VAL A 249 5.08 15.82 5.16
C VAL A 249 5.66 16.09 3.77
N SER A 250 4.78 16.20 2.78
CA SER A 250 5.14 16.54 1.39
C SER A 250 4.02 17.28 0.67
N ALA A 251 4.40 18.07 -0.33
CA ALA A 251 3.49 18.81 -1.20
C ALA A 251 3.35 18.21 -2.61
N ASP A 252 3.93 17.03 -2.82
CA ASP A 252 4.00 16.33 -4.11
C ASP A 252 3.59 14.85 -4.01
N GLY A 253 3.07 14.44 -2.84
CA GLY A 253 2.64 13.06 -2.59
C GLY A 253 3.77 12.09 -2.20
N THR A 254 5.03 12.55 -2.14
CA THR A 254 6.16 11.71 -1.69
C THR A 254 5.93 11.22 -0.26
N THR A 255 6.05 9.92 -0.04
CA THR A 255 5.79 9.28 1.24
C THR A 255 6.89 9.54 2.28
N THR A 256 6.57 9.39 3.58
CA THR A 256 7.57 9.44 4.66
C THR A 256 8.71 8.45 4.44
N ASP A 257 8.40 7.24 3.97
CA ASP A 257 9.41 6.21 3.70
C ASP A 257 10.42 6.66 2.63
N GLU A 258 9.94 7.27 1.55
CA GLU A 258 10.79 7.79 0.47
C GLU A 258 11.62 8.99 0.91
N LEU A 259 10.99 9.92 1.63
CA LEU A 259 11.65 11.10 2.14
C LEU A 259 12.74 10.77 3.17
N LEU A 260 12.46 9.79 4.05
CA LEU A 260 13.43 9.33 5.04
C LEU A 260 14.61 8.63 4.35
N ALA A 261 14.34 7.72 3.42
CA ALA A 261 15.41 7.05 2.65
C ALA A 261 16.28 8.08 1.91
N ALA A 262 15.68 9.04 1.22
CA ALA A 262 16.40 10.10 0.52
C ALA A 262 17.24 10.96 1.49
N ALA A 263 16.69 11.36 2.64
CA ALA A 263 17.40 12.15 3.63
C ALA A 263 18.61 11.40 4.21
N LEU A 264 18.46 10.11 4.52
CA LEU A 264 19.55 9.28 5.02
C LEU A 264 20.65 9.09 3.97
N LEU A 265 20.27 8.76 2.73
CA LEU A 265 21.21 8.59 1.62
C LEU A 265 21.99 9.87 1.31
N ASN A 266 21.32 11.02 1.25
CA ASN A 266 21.96 12.32 0.99
C ASN A 266 22.97 12.71 2.05
N ARG A 267 22.79 12.25 3.30
CA ARG A 267 23.71 12.48 4.41
C ARG A 267 24.80 11.40 4.54
N GLY A 268 24.67 10.29 3.82
CA GLY A 268 25.49 9.10 4.04
C GLY A 268 25.27 8.49 5.43
N TRP A 269 24.08 8.65 6.00
CA TRP A 269 23.75 8.17 7.32
C TRP A 269 23.18 6.76 7.31
N PHE A 270 23.67 5.94 8.21
CA PHE A 270 23.03 4.69 8.55
C PHE A 270 22.10 4.85 9.75
N VAL A 271 20.92 4.23 9.68
CA VAL A 271 19.92 4.21 10.74
C VAL A 271 19.92 2.86 11.47
N ALA A 272 19.72 2.90 12.79
CA ALA A 272 19.48 1.71 13.62
C ALA A 272 18.19 1.84 14.42
N THR A 273 17.59 0.70 14.80
CA THR A 273 16.38 0.64 15.65
C THR A 273 16.60 -0.17 16.90
N ALA A 274 16.00 0.27 18.01
CA ALA A 274 15.85 -0.48 19.25
C ALA A 274 14.37 -0.56 19.62
N GLU A 275 13.79 -1.72 19.47
CA GLU A 275 12.35 -1.91 19.53
C GLU A 275 11.92 -2.79 20.71
N SER A 276 10.88 -2.36 21.42
CA SER A 276 10.22 -3.19 22.43
C SER A 276 8.80 -3.50 21.98
N CYS A 277 7.83 -2.62 22.21
CA CYS A 277 6.42 -2.88 21.91
C CYS A 277 6.12 -3.04 20.40
N THR A 278 6.88 -2.41 19.51
CA THR A 278 6.75 -2.56 18.06
C THR A 278 7.26 -3.90 17.55
N GLY A 279 8.23 -4.53 18.26
CA GLY A 279 8.64 -5.91 18.02
C GLY A 279 9.25 -6.16 16.63
N GLY A 280 10.00 -5.19 16.09
CA GLY A 280 10.67 -5.29 14.79
C GLY A 280 9.91 -4.65 13.62
N LEU A 281 8.73 -4.08 13.84
CA LEU A 281 7.94 -3.45 12.76
C LEU A 281 8.64 -2.24 12.15
N VAL A 282 9.42 -1.48 12.92
CA VAL A 282 10.12 -0.29 12.41
C VAL A 282 11.25 -0.70 11.48
N VAL A 283 12.11 -1.62 11.90
CA VAL A 283 13.18 -2.10 11.03
C VAL A 283 12.63 -2.84 9.82
N ALA A 284 11.56 -3.64 9.99
CA ALA A 284 10.89 -4.32 8.87
C ALA A 284 10.44 -3.30 7.82
N ARG A 285 9.77 -2.22 8.24
CA ARG A 285 9.31 -1.17 7.31
C ARG A 285 10.47 -0.40 6.65
N LEU A 286 11.57 -0.17 7.36
CA LEU A 286 12.76 0.45 6.76
C LEU A 286 13.40 -0.41 5.67
N VAL A 287 13.30 -1.75 5.78
CA VAL A 287 13.87 -2.68 4.79
C VAL A 287 12.90 -3.11 3.68
N ASP A 288 11.61 -2.78 3.77
CA ASP A 288 10.62 -3.03 2.71
C ASP A 288 11.02 -2.40 1.37
N ARG A 289 11.76 -1.29 1.42
CA ARG A 289 12.21 -0.59 0.23
C ARG A 289 13.47 -1.25 -0.36
N ALA A 290 13.44 -1.56 -1.66
CA ALA A 290 14.64 -2.04 -2.35
C ALA A 290 15.79 -1.03 -2.25
N GLY A 291 17.00 -1.51 -1.98
CA GLY A 291 18.20 -0.68 -1.77
C GLY A 291 18.37 -0.18 -0.33
N SER A 292 17.55 -0.64 0.62
CA SER A 292 17.63 -0.25 2.05
C SER A 292 18.96 -0.57 2.71
N SER A 293 19.72 -1.54 2.21
CA SER A 293 21.08 -1.86 2.70
C SER A 293 22.06 -0.69 2.62
N ALA A 294 21.77 0.34 1.83
CA ALA A 294 22.59 1.54 1.72
C ALA A 294 22.38 2.54 2.87
N TYR A 295 21.32 2.39 3.69
CA TYR A 295 21.03 3.28 4.80
C TYR A 295 20.56 2.58 6.09
N VAL A 296 20.25 1.30 6.10
CA VAL A 296 19.87 0.54 7.30
C VAL A 296 21.08 -0.23 7.82
N ALA A 297 21.55 0.11 9.03
CA ALA A 297 22.62 -0.61 9.71
C ALA A 297 22.10 -1.88 10.40
N GLY A 298 20.88 -1.85 10.94
CA GLY A 298 20.25 -2.97 11.63
C GLY A 298 19.24 -2.54 12.70
N GLY A 299 18.70 -3.54 13.41
CA GLY A 299 17.76 -3.31 14.48
C GLY A 299 17.79 -4.42 15.52
N THR A 300 17.44 -4.07 16.77
CA THR A 300 17.35 -5.00 17.89
C THR A 300 15.95 -4.98 18.48
N VAL A 301 15.34 -6.16 18.63
CA VAL A 301 14.11 -6.32 19.40
C VAL A 301 14.48 -6.68 20.86
N ALA A 302 14.54 -5.67 21.72
CA ALA A 302 14.84 -5.81 23.15
C ALA A 302 13.56 -5.86 23.98
N TYR A 303 12.91 -7.02 24.03
CA TYR A 303 11.57 -7.15 24.59
C TYR A 303 11.57 -7.26 26.12
N SER A 304 12.44 -8.08 26.70
CA SER A 304 12.61 -8.19 28.16
C SER A 304 13.57 -7.13 28.72
N ASN A 305 13.60 -6.94 30.03
CA ASN A 305 14.56 -6.05 30.69
C ASN A 305 16.00 -6.58 30.51
N GLU A 306 16.19 -7.90 30.62
CA GLU A 306 17.46 -8.58 30.41
C GLU A 306 17.97 -8.33 28.99
N ALA A 307 17.10 -8.38 27.96
CA ALA A 307 17.46 -8.09 26.59
C ALA A 307 17.86 -6.61 26.42
N LYS A 308 17.18 -5.69 27.07
CA LYS A 308 17.54 -4.26 27.04
C LYS A 308 18.94 -4.03 27.60
N THR A 309 19.25 -4.66 28.72
CA THR A 309 20.56 -4.54 29.36
C THR A 309 21.65 -5.28 28.58
N SER A 310 21.44 -6.55 28.22
CA SER A 310 22.49 -7.38 27.61
C SER A 310 22.77 -7.05 26.14
N GLN A 311 21.80 -6.56 25.42
CA GLN A 311 21.95 -6.28 23.99
C GLN A 311 22.23 -4.82 23.66
N LEU A 312 21.75 -3.88 24.50
CA LEU A 312 21.77 -2.45 24.21
C LEU A 312 22.36 -1.61 25.34
N ASP A 313 22.98 -2.26 26.33
CA ASP A 313 23.65 -1.62 27.48
C ASP A 313 22.74 -0.64 28.24
N VAL A 314 21.41 -0.88 28.26
CA VAL A 314 20.50 -0.06 29.07
C VAL A 314 20.86 -0.26 30.54
N PRO A 315 21.20 0.81 31.30
CA PRO A 315 21.61 0.67 32.69
C PRO A 315 20.50 0.07 33.54
N ALA A 316 20.86 -0.93 34.37
CA ALA A 316 19.92 -1.59 35.27
C ALA A 316 19.28 -0.60 36.28
N GLU A 317 20.04 0.38 36.74
CA GLU A 317 19.56 1.46 37.58
C GLU A 317 18.49 2.33 36.90
N THR A 318 18.62 2.57 35.56
CA THR A 318 17.61 3.31 34.79
C THR A 318 16.30 2.51 34.71
N LEU A 319 16.39 1.20 34.47
CA LEU A 319 15.23 0.30 34.48
C LEU A 319 14.57 0.25 35.86
N ALA A 320 15.36 0.19 36.95
CA ALA A 320 14.86 0.15 38.30
C ALA A 320 14.18 1.47 38.73
N ALA A 321 14.77 2.60 38.37
CA ALA A 321 14.29 3.92 38.77
C ALA A 321 13.04 4.39 37.98
N TYR A 322 12.99 4.14 36.66
CA TYR A 322 11.95 4.69 35.76
C TYR A 322 11.00 3.63 35.18
N GLY A 323 11.35 2.35 35.33
CA GLY A 323 10.64 1.23 34.71
C GLY A 323 10.94 1.12 33.22
N ALA A 324 10.62 -0.04 32.65
CA ALA A 324 10.92 -0.38 31.25
C ALA A 324 10.25 0.56 30.24
N VAL A 325 9.08 1.11 30.57
CA VAL A 325 8.35 2.07 29.73
C VAL A 325 8.57 3.48 30.31
N SER A 326 9.55 4.18 29.77
CA SER A 326 9.88 5.55 30.18
C SER A 326 10.70 6.26 29.09
N PRO A 327 10.68 7.61 29.01
CA PRO A 327 11.52 8.38 28.11
C PRO A 327 13.02 8.09 28.29
N GLN A 328 13.48 7.89 29.53
CA GLN A 328 14.87 7.56 29.85
C GLN A 328 15.30 6.22 29.24
N VAL A 329 14.43 5.21 29.32
CA VAL A 329 14.71 3.91 28.70
C VAL A 329 14.63 3.99 27.18
N ALA A 330 13.70 4.76 26.61
CA ALA A 330 13.66 5.00 25.16
C ALA A 330 14.95 5.64 24.64
N GLN A 331 15.49 6.62 25.38
CA GLN A 331 16.77 7.24 25.03
C GLN A 331 17.94 6.25 25.15
N ALA A 332 18.03 5.51 26.24
CA ALA A 332 19.09 4.51 26.44
C ALA A 332 19.04 3.42 25.34
N LEU A 333 17.85 3.01 24.91
CA LEU A 333 17.65 2.09 23.79
C LEU A 333 18.19 2.68 22.48
N ALA A 334 17.86 3.94 22.17
CA ALA A 334 18.36 4.62 20.95
C ALA A 334 19.88 4.71 20.95
N ASP A 335 20.47 5.17 22.07
CA ASP A 335 21.92 5.29 22.24
C ASP A 335 22.64 3.93 22.13
N GLY A 336 22.04 2.90 22.76
CA GLY A 336 22.56 1.52 22.67
C GLY A 336 22.55 0.99 21.24
N ALA A 337 21.45 1.18 20.51
CA ALA A 337 21.37 0.76 19.11
C ALA A 337 22.37 1.55 18.22
N ARG A 338 22.47 2.84 18.40
CA ARG A 338 23.41 3.68 17.67
C ARG A 338 24.85 3.18 17.85
N LYS A 339 25.27 2.91 19.08
CA LYS A 339 26.61 2.39 19.39
C LYS A 339 26.84 0.98 18.82
N ARG A 340 25.87 0.08 19.03
CA ARG A 340 25.97 -1.33 18.63
C ARG A 340 26.13 -1.48 17.12
N PHE A 341 25.41 -0.69 16.33
CA PHE A 341 25.41 -0.78 14.87
C PHE A 341 26.33 0.24 14.20
N GLY A 342 27.00 1.12 14.95
CA GLY A 342 27.81 2.21 14.37
C GLY A 342 26.98 3.18 13.52
N ALA A 343 25.71 3.36 13.87
CA ALA A 343 24.79 4.19 13.10
C ALA A 343 24.89 5.67 13.46
N ALA A 344 24.70 6.57 12.46
CA ALA A 344 24.68 8.00 12.68
C ALA A 344 23.38 8.46 13.40
N ILE A 345 22.29 7.75 13.17
CA ILE A 345 20.97 8.03 13.77
C ILE A 345 20.33 6.72 14.26
N ALA A 346 19.68 6.76 15.40
CA ALA A 346 18.90 5.62 15.88
C ALA A 346 17.61 6.06 16.57
N VAL A 347 16.59 5.16 16.55
CA VAL A 347 15.36 5.30 17.31
C VAL A 347 15.21 4.21 18.35
N GLY A 348 14.88 4.60 19.59
CA GLY A 348 14.52 3.71 20.69
C GLY A 348 13.04 3.83 21.02
N ILE A 349 12.36 2.68 21.17
CA ILE A 349 10.91 2.61 21.35
C ILE A 349 10.58 1.63 22.47
N THR A 350 9.82 2.10 23.45
CA THR A 350 9.25 1.25 24.51
C THR A 350 7.84 1.73 24.87
N GLY A 351 6.92 0.81 25.19
CA GLY A 351 5.55 1.22 25.45
C GLY A 351 4.63 0.09 25.91
N VAL A 352 3.41 0.48 26.28
CA VAL A 352 2.33 -0.42 26.68
C VAL A 352 1.35 -0.56 25.50
N ALA A 353 1.48 -1.65 24.74
CA ALA A 353 0.61 -1.89 23.58
C ALA A 353 -0.75 -2.53 23.94
N GLY A 354 -0.92 -2.99 25.19
CA GLY A 354 -2.16 -3.62 25.63
C GLY A 354 -2.34 -5.09 25.19
N PRO A 355 -3.53 -5.71 25.47
CA PRO A 355 -4.67 -5.09 26.16
C PRO A 355 -4.41 -4.82 27.65
N ASP A 356 -3.49 -5.56 28.29
CA ASP A 356 -3.12 -5.47 29.68
C ASP A 356 -1.84 -4.65 29.91
N GLY A 357 -1.43 -4.49 31.18
CA GLY A 357 -0.16 -3.87 31.57
C GLY A 357 -0.21 -2.35 31.69
N GLY A 358 -1.36 -1.72 31.45
CA GLY A 358 -1.58 -0.29 31.67
C GLY A 358 -1.75 0.06 33.14
N THR A 359 -1.32 1.28 33.51
CA THR A 359 -1.57 1.92 34.81
C THR A 359 -2.16 3.30 34.61
N ALA A 360 -2.64 3.97 35.66
CA ALA A 360 -3.14 5.34 35.56
C ALA A 360 -2.06 6.32 35.04
N ALA A 361 -0.81 6.11 35.42
CA ALA A 361 0.32 6.94 34.96
C ALA A 361 0.87 6.55 33.57
N LYS A 362 0.72 5.29 33.18
CA LYS A 362 1.20 4.74 31.90
C LYS A 362 0.09 3.86 31.31
N PRO A 363 -0.98 4.47 30.75
CA PRO A 363 -2.12 3.70 30.25
C PRO A 363 -1.74 2.89 29.00
N VAL A 364 -2.63 1.96 28.61
CA VAL A 364 -2.53 1.28 27.31
C VAL A 364 -2.45 2.34 26.21
N GLY A 365 -1.50 2.18 25.30
CA GLY A 365 -1.17 3.15 24.27
C GLY A 365 -0.06 4.13 24.62
N TYR A 366 0.37 4.21 25.89
CA TYR A 366 1.51 5.04 26.25
C TYR A 366 2.80 4.46 25.68
N VAL A 367 3.42 5.18 24.75
CA VAL A 367 4.64 4.75 24.04
C VAL A 367 5.67 5.88 24.08
N CYS A 368 6.87 5.54 24.56
CA CYS A 368 8.01 6.45 24.61
C CYS A 368 8.93 6.22 23.40
N PHE A 369 9.28 7.29 22.74
CA PHE A 369 10.20 7.33 21.59
C PHE A 369 11.38 8.24 21.91
N CYS A 370 12.55 7.86 21.46
CA CYS A 370 13.69 8.76 21.41
C CYS A 370 14.47 8.52 20.12
N VAL A 371 14.75 9.58 19.38
CA VAL A 371 15.71 9.57 18.25
C VAL A 371 16.97 10.27 18.71
N THR A 372 18.11 9.60 18.55
CA THR A 372 19.43 10.17 18.87
C THR A 372 20.36 10.12 17.66
N THR A 373 21.28 11.06 17.57
CA THR A 373 22.29 11.13 16.52
C THR A 373 23.70 11.16 17.09
N ASP A 374 24.70 10.88 16.28
CA ASP A 374 26.11 10.93 16.64
C ASP A 374 26.61 12.36 16.91
N ASN A 375 25.97 13.39 16.32
CA ASN A 375 26.25 14.79 16.55
C ASN A 375 25.46 15.40 17.73
N GLY A 376 24.81 14.56 18.56
CA GLY A 376 24.18 14.98 19.83
C GLY A 376 22.75 15.48 19.73
N VAL A 377 22.07 15.36 18.58
CA VAL A 377 20.62 15.67 18.51
C VAL A 377 19.83 14.60 19.27
N VAL A 378 18.92 15.05 20.12
CA VAL A 378 17.97 14.21 20.85
C VAL A 378 16.56 14.72 20.59
N LEU A 379 15.66 13.86 20.13
CA LEU A 379 14.25 14.16 19.95
C LEU A 379 13.41 13.07 20.63
N ALA A 380 12.73 13.44 21.70
CA ALA A 380 11.84 12.52 22.45
C ALA A 380 10.36 12.87 22.28
N ARG A 381 9.50 11.85 22.29
CA ARG A 381 8.03 11.96 22.35
C ARG A 381 7.49 10.78 23.12
N ASP A 382 6.41 11.02 23.88
CA ASP A 382 5.78 10.01 24.75
C ASP A 382 4.24 10.10 24.75
N PRO A 383 3.60 10.00 23.56
CA PRO A 383 2.14 10.08 23.42
C PRO A 383 1.42 8.86 23.98
N VAL A 384 0.09 9.02 24.17
CA VAL A 384 -0.85 7.92 24.33
C VAL A 384 -1.54 7.65 22.98
N LEU A 385 -1.13 6.59 22.29
CA LEU A 385 -1.68 6.16 21.02
C LEU A 385 -3.01 5.42 21.26
N ARG A 386 -4.02 5.70 20.43
CA ARG A 386 -5.35 5.08 20.54
C ARG A 386 -5.43 3.81 19.68
N GLY A 387 -6.31 2.89 20.07
CA GLY A 387 -6.62 1.68 19.30
C GLY A 387 -6.37 0.39 20.08
N ASP A 388 -6.55 -0.73 19.40
CA ASP A 388 -6.15 -2.04 19.89
C ASP A 388 -4.62 -2.23 19.81
N ARG A 389 -4.16 -3.40 20.28
CA ARG A 389 -2.73 -3.74 20.29
C ARG A 389 -2.06 -3.65 18.89
N ALA A 390 -2.75 -4.09 17.85
CA ALA A 390 -2.21 -4.07 16.49
C ALA A 390 -2.11 -2.62 15.99
N GLN A 391 -3.16 -1.83 16.16
CA GLN A 391 -3.22 -0.43 15.79
C GLN A 391 -2.22 0.44 16.55
N ILE A 392 -2.03 0.18 17.88
CA ILE A 392 -1.02 0.91 18.67
C ILE A 392 0.38 0.64 18.13
N ARG A 393 0.71 -0.62 17.82
CA ARG A 393 2.02 -0.98 17.27
C ARG A 393 2.25 -0.38 15.89
N GLU A 394 1.24 -0.38 15.02
CA GLU A 394 1.28 0.23 13.69
C GLU A 394 1.50 1.74 13.80
N ARG A 395 0.68 2.45 14.58
CA ARG A 395 0.83 3.89 14.82
C ARG A 395 2.16 4.26 15.48
N ALA A 396 2.68 3.40 16.35
CA ALA A 396 4.01 3.58 16.92
C ALA A 396 5.10 3.45 15.85
N THR A 397 4.93 2.55 14.88
CA THR A 397 5.84 2.43 13.75
C THR A 397 5.81 3.66 12.87
N ASP A 398 4.60 4.15 12.52
CA ASP A 398 4.43 5.36 11.73
C ASP A 398 5.10 6.57 12.39
N LEU A 399 4.83 6.80 13.68
CA LEU A 399 5.41 7.91 14.43
C LEU A 399 6.94 7.81 14.50
N ALA A 400 7.50 6.60 14.68
CA ALA A 400 8.94 6.40 14.71
C ALA A 400 9.63 6.85 13.41
N LEU A 401 9.05 6.52 12.24
CA LEU A 401 9.58 6.96 10.95
C LEU A 401 9.47 8.47 10.77
N HIS A 402 8.37 9.07 11.21
CA HIS A 402 8.23 10.54 11.19
C HIS A 402 9.24 11.25 12.07
N LEU A 403 9.51 10.73 13.27
CA LEU A 403 10.54 11.30 14.16
C LEU A 403 11.95 11.17 13.56
N LEU A 404 12.25 10.01 12.94
CA LEU A 404 13.51 9.83 12.20
C LEU A 404 13.61 10.82 11.04
N LEU A 405 12.55 10.99 10.24
CA LEU A 405 12.52 11.96 9.14
C LEU A 405 12.70 13.40 9.66
N GLN A 406 12.02 13.76 10.74
CA GLN A 406 12.13 15.09 11.33
C GLN A 406 13.57 15.40 11.75
N VAL A 407 14.30 14.42 12.30
CA VAL A 407 15.72 14.60 12.67
C VAL A 407 16.62 14.56 11.45
N ALA A 408 16.38 13.67 10.50
CA ALA A 408 17.18 13.54 9.29
C ALA A 408 17.08 14.77 8.35
N ARG A 409 16.04 15.59 8.48
CA ARG A 409 15.87 16.85 7.70
C ARG A 409 16.52 18.09 8.35
N ARG A 410 16.90 18.02 9.61
CA ARG A 410 17.61 19.12 10.34
C ARG A 410 19.07 19.21 9.92
#